data_32e5f64e7fed76db41eac342beff46ca
#
_entry.id   32e5f64e7fed76db41eac342beff46ca
#
_cell.length_a   1.000
_cell.length_b   1.000
_cell.length_c   1.000
_cell.angle_alpha   90.00
_cell.angle_beta   90.00
_cell.angle_gamma   90.00
#
_symmetry.space_group_name_H-M   'P 1'
#
loop_
_entity.id
_entity.type
_entity.pdbx_description
1 polymer ?
#
loop_
_entity_poly.entity_id
_entity_poly.type
_entity_poly.pdbx_seq_one_letter_code
_entity_poly.pdbx_strand_id
1 'polypeptide(L)'
;CCLQRELNLPHDTVCFDLNAACTGFLYALHTMECLLNASERKYGLVIGAENLSRITNWKDRGTCILFGDGAGAVVVECRPEWPSISAILGCHGTDQMLRVPGVEKGVPSLIYMEGTKVFKFAVEAVPYCIDQVLAKTGKTVDDVDFFVFHQANARIIDLAAKKYHIPPEKYYKNIQKYGNTSAASIPLVISELHEMGTVGPGSRVLI
;
A
#
# COMPACT_ATOMS: atom_id res chain seq x y z
N CYS A 1 6.62 2.98 -18.66
CA CYS A 1 6.56 3.23 -20.12
C CYS A 1 5.87 2.11 -20.92
N CYS A 2 6.05 0.81 -20.60
CA CYS A 2 5.36 -0.26 -21.33
C CYS A 2 3.83 -0.14 -21.22
N LEU A 3 3.31 0.12 -20.04
CA LEU A 3 1.88 0.31 -19.82
C LEU A 3 1.29 1.49 -20.58
N GLN A 4 2.03 2.60 -20.72
CA GLN A 4 1.60 3.74 -21.54
C GLN A 4 1.32 3.31 -22.97
N ARG A 5 2.20 2.50 -23.55
CA ARG A 5 2.03 1.95 -24.90
C ARG A 5 0.85 0.97 -24.98
N GLU A 6 0.78 0.01 -24.06
CA GLU A 6 -0.27 -1.04 -24.08
C GLU A 6 -1.68 -0.47 -23.87
N LEU A 7 -1.78 0.62 -23.09
CA LEU A 7 -3.04 1.33 -22.84
C LEU A 7 -3.34 2.42 -23.89
N ASN A 8 -2.45 2.58 -24.91
CA ASN A 8 -2.57 3.64 -25.92
C ASN A 8 -2.75 5.04 -25.33
N LEU A 9 -2.06 5.34 -24.22
CA LEU A 9 -2.12 6.66 -23.62
C LEU A 9 -1.32 7.67 -24.46
N PRO A 10 -1.69 8.96 -24.44
CA PRO A 10 -1.00 10.01 -25.19
C PRO A 10 0.51 10.04 -24.93
N HIS A 11 1.28 10.48 -25.93
CA HIS A 11 2.75 10.54 -25.81
C HIS A 11 3.25 11.52 -24.75
N ASP A 12 2.47 12.53 -24.41
CA ASP A 12 2.74 13.49 -23.35
C ASP A 12 2.35 12.99 -21.94
N THR A 13 1.89 11.73 -21.82
CA THR A 13 1.62 11.11 -20.51
C THR A 13 2.92 10.91 -19.74
N VAL A 14 3.01 11.54 -18.58
CA VAL A 14 4.15 11.38 -17.67
C VAL A 14 4.10 9.98 -17.05
N CYS A 15 5.16 9.20 -17.23
CA CYS A 15 5.28 7.85 -16.71
C CYS A 15 6.62 7.64 -16.03
N PHE A 16 6.59 7.11 -14.82
CA PHE A 16 7.79 6.71 -14.07
C PHE A 16 7.46 5.62 -13.06
N ASP A 17 8.49 4.93 -12.59
CA ASP A 17 8.38 3.94 -11.54
C ASP A 17 8.86 4.54 -10.22
N LEU A 18 8.14 4.22 -9.14
CA LEU A 18 8.47 4.62 -7.78
C LEU A 18 8.66 3.37 -6.94
N ASN A 19 9.77 3.29 -6.21
CA ASN A 19 10.03 2.18 -5.30
C ASN A 19 10.10 2.67 -3.85
N ALA A 20 9.15 2.23 -3.05
CA ALA A 20 9.16 2.35 -1.60
C ALA A 20 8.66 1.04 -0.94
N ALA A 21 8.96 -0.09 -1.55
CA ALA A 21 8.54 -1.44 -1.13
C ALA A 21 7.03 -1.48 -0.79
N CYS A 22 6.65 -2.08 0.33
CA CYS A 22 5.25 -2.25 0.72
C CYS A 22 4.47 -0.92 0.86
N THR A 23 5.14 0.19 1.14
CA THR A 23 4.53 1.53 1.18
C THR A 23 4.47 2.21 -0.19
N GLY A 24 4.99 1.55 -1.23
CA GLY A 24 5.11 2.10 -2.59
C GLY A 24 3.80 2.65 -3.14
N PHE A 25 2.69 1.94 -2.93
CA PHE A 25 1.38 2.42 -3.38
C PHE A 25 0.96 3.73 -2.71
N LEU A 26 1.15 3.88 -1.39
CA LEU A 26 0.80 5.12 -0.67
C LEU A 26 1.68 6.29 -1.08
N TYR A 27 2.99 6.04 -1.26
CA TYR A 27 3.91 7.06 -1.76
C TYR A 27 3.56 7.47 -3.19
N ALA A 28 3.23 6.51 -4.06
CA ALA A 28 2.81 6.79 -5.42
C ALA A 28 1.48 7.56 -5.47
N LEU A 29 0.51 7.20 -4.62
CA LEU A 29 -0.78 7.88 -4.53
C LEU A 29 -0.61 9.34 -4.11
N HIS A 30 0.16 9.60 -3.05
CA HIS A 30 0.44 10.97 -2.60
C HIS A 30 1.27 11.78 -3.61
N THR A 31 2.26 11.14 -4.25
CA THR A 31 3.04 11.77 -5.33
C THR A 31 2.14 12.14 -6.51
N MET A 32 1.22 11.25 -6.89
CA MET A 32 0.25 11.51 -7.96
C MET A 32 -0.64 12.71 -7.63
N GLU A 33 -1.17 12.78 -6.41
CA GLU A 33 -1.95 13.95 -5.94
C GLU A 33 -1.16 15.24 -6.08
N CYS A 34 0.10 15.27 -5.61
CA CYS A 34 0.96 16.44 -5.73
C CYS A 34 1.19 16.85 -7.19
N LEU A 35 1.41 15.88 -8.09
CA LEU A 35 1.61 16.14 -9.51
C LEU A 35 0.34 16.67 -10.18
N LEU A 36 -0.82 16.10 -9.86
CA LEU A 36 -2.10 16.58 -10.40
C LEU A 36 -2.41 18.00 -9.92
N ASN A 37 -2.19 18.30 -8.65
CA ASN A 37 -2.38 19.65 -8.10
C ASN A 37 -1.41 20.69 -8.67
N ALA A 38 -0.22 20.27 -9.14
CA ALA A 38 0.78 21.14 -9.76
C ALA A 38 0.66 21.22 -11.30
N SER A 39 -0.36 20.62 -11.89
CA SER A 39 -0.53 20.55 -13.35
C SER A 39 -1.99 20.80 -13.75
N GLU A 40 -2.23 20.96 -15.05
CA GLU A 40 -3.60 21.05 -15.61
C GLU A 40 -4.24 19.66 -15.85
N ARG A 41 -3.56 18.58 -15.47
CA ARG A 41 -4.06 17.22 -15.66
C ARG A 41 -5.06 16.87 -14.58
N LYS A 42 -6.15 16.22 -14.99
CA LYS A 42 -7.25 15.85 -14.09
C LYS A 42 -7.13 14.44 -13.55
N TYR A 43 -6.49 13.54 -14.29
CA TYR A 43 -6.46 12.13 -13.99
C TYR A 43 -5.04 11.60 -13.88
N GLY A 44 -4.84 10.68 -12.95
CA GLY A 44 -3.63 9.90 -12.79
C GLY A 44 -3.94 8.43 -12.57
N LEU A 45 -3.08 7.54 -13.07
CA LEU A 45 -3.16 6.11 -12.85
C LEU A 45 -2.05 5.69 -11.88
N VAL A 46 -2.44 5.17 -10.72
CA VAL A 46 -1.51 4.64 -9.70
C VAL A 46 -1.62 3.13 -9.67
N ILE A 47 -0.49 2.45 -9.83
CA ILE A 47 -0.43 1.01 -9.96
C ILE A 47 0.53 0.45 -8.92
N GLY A 48 0.07 -0.52 -8.13
CA GLY A 48 0.92 -1.42 -7.36
C GLY A 48 1.05 -2.74 -8.13
N ALA A 49 2.25 -3.10 -8.55
CA ALA A 49 2.48 -4.32 -9.32
C ALA A 49 3.75 -5.01 -8.83
N GLU A 50 3.57 -6.23 -8.35
CA GLU A 50 4.61 -6.97 -7.65
C GLU A 50 4.73 -8.40 -8.17
N ASN A 51 5.96 -8.82 -8.43
CA ASN A 51 6.31 -10.18 -8.78
C ASN A 51 7.35 -10.70 -7.78
N LEU A 52 6.91 -10.87 -6.54
CA LEU A 52 7.78 -11.23 -5.41
C LEU A 52 8.27 -12.67 -5.48
N SER A 53 7.56 -13.55 -6.20
CA SER A 53 7.96 -14.93 -6.43
C SER A 53 9.35 -15.04 -7.08
N ARG A 54 9.76 -14.04 -7.87
CA ARG A 54 11.08 -13.97 -8.53
C ARG A 54 12.24 -13.67 -7.59
N ILE A 55 11.96 -13.02 -6.46
CA ILE A 55 12.97 -12.63 -5.46
C ILE A 55 12.76 -13.34 -4.12
N THR A 56 11.82 -14.28 -4.03
CA THR A 56 11.58 -15.10 -2.85
C THR A 56 12.61 -16.22 -2.77
N ASN A 57 13.22 -16.39 -1.60
CA ASN A 57 14.06 -17.56 -1.32
C ASN A 57 13.17 -18.76 -0.99
N TRP A 58 12.90 -19.63 -1.96
CA TRP A 58 12.04 -20.79 -1.81
C TRP A 58 12.56 -21.86 -0.84
N LYS A 59 13.83 -21.74 -0.40
CA LYS A 59 14.44 -22.61 0.61
C LYS A 59 14.31 -22.04 2.03
N ASP A 60 13.95 -20.78 2.17
CA ASP A 60 13.73 -20.11 3.46
C ASP A 60 12.25 -20.11 3.83
N ARG A 61 11.85 -20.97 4.76
CA ARG A 61 10.48 -21.08 5.24
C ARG A 61 10.00 -19.84 6.00
N GLY A 62 10.90 -18.96 6.44
CA GLY A 62 10.58 -17.70 7.10
C GLY A 62 10.01 -16.66 6.12
N THR A 63 10.28 -16.79 4.84
CA THR A 63 9.87 -15.84 3.79
C THR A 63 8.99 -16.45 2.72
N CYS A 64 9.27 -17.67 2.25
CA CYS A 64 8.58 -18.26 1.09
C CYS A 64 7.08 -18.51 1.28
N ILE A 65 6.62 -18.60 2.53
CA ILE A 65 5.20 -18.81 2.87
C ILE A 65 4.40 -17.51 3.00
N LEU A 66 5.06 -16.36 2.91
CA LEU A 66 4.44 -15.06 3.22
C LEU A 66 4.08 -14.26 1.97
N PHE A 67 5.00 -14.22 1.00
CA PHE A 67 4.89 -13.32 -0.14
C PHE A 67 4.11 -13.94 -1.29
N GLY A 68 3.38 -13.09 -2.01
CA GLY A 68 2.64 -13.45 -3.21
C GLY A 68 2.83 -12.42 -4.32
N ASP A 69 2.48 -12.80 -5.54
CA ASP A 69 2.43 -11.93 -6.70
C ASP A 69 1.06 -11.28 -6.83
N GLY A 70 1.02 -10.06 -7.31
CA GLY A 70 -0.24 -9.38 -7.55
C GLY A 70 -0.05 -8.02 -8.20
N ALA A 71 -1.12 -7.53 -8.78
CA ALA A 71 -1.21 -6.16 -9.29
C ALA A 71 -2.60 -5.59 -9.03
N GLY A 72 -2.65 -4.32 -8.71
CA GLY A 72 -3.87 -3.55 -8.58
C GLY A 72 -3.62 -2.11 -8.98
N ALA A 73 -4.66 -1.44 -9.43
CA ALA A 73 -4.55 -0.07 -9.91
C ALA A 73 -5.76 0.76 -9.48
N VAL A 74 -5.54 2.07 -9.32
CA VAL A 74 -6.61 3.04 -9.12
C VAL A 74 -6.44 4.21 -10.08
N VAL A 75 -7.55 4.75 -10.55
CA VAL A 75 -7.57 6.04 -11.23
C VAL A 75 -7.86 7.11 -10.20
N VAL A 76 -6.99 8.10 -10.12
CA VAL A 76 -7.13 9.28 -9.26
C VAL A 76 -7.63 10.43 -10.09
N GLU A 77 -8.67 11.12 -9.63
CA GLU A 77 -9.14 12.37 -10.20
C GLU A 77 -8.86 13.50 -9.22
N CYS A 78 -8.26 14.58 -9.69
CA CYS A 78 -8.10 15.80 -8.91
C CYS A 78 -9.23 16.79 -9.26
N ARG A 79 -9.96 17.23 -8.24
CA ARG A 79 -11.00 18.25 -8.35
C ARG A 79 -10.79 19.34 -7.28
N PRO A 80 -10.82 20.61 -7.66
CA PRO A 80 -10.57 21.72 -6.72
C PRO A 80 -11.54 21.74 -5.53
N GLU A 81 -12.76 21.26 -5.72
CA GLU A 81 -13.80 21.22 -4.69
C GLU A 81 -13.66 20.05 -3.69
N TRP A 82 -12.77 19.10 -3.95
CA TRP A 82 -12.54 17.97 -3.06
C TRP A 82 -11.35 18.22 -2.13
N PRO A 83 -11.42 17.76 -0.89
CA PRO A 83 -10.30 17.88 0.03
C PRO A 83 -9.12 17.04 -0.45
N SER A 84 -7.92 17.57 -0.23
CA SER A 84 -6.67 16.83 -0.47
C SER A 84 -6.56 15.61 0.43
N ILE A 85 -5.84 14.59 -0.06
CA ILE A 85 -5.49 13.42 0.72
C ILE A 85 -4.58 13.84 1.89
N SER A 86 -4.97 13.53 3.10
CA SER A 86 -4.09 13.71 4.25
C SER A 86 -3.20 12.48 4.41
N ALA A 87 -1.90 12.65 4.24
CA ALA A 87 -0.92 11.58 4.37
C ALA A 87 0.08 11.84 5.50
N ILE A 88 0.53 10.77 6.14
CA ILE A 88 1.69 10.72 7.03
C ILE A 88 2.66 9.75 6.40
N LEU A 89 3.80 10.26 5.97
CA LEU A 89 4.85 9.49 5.34
C LEU A 89 6.11 9.56 6.19
N GLY A 90 6.86 8.46 6.25
CA GLY A 90 8.07 8.39 7.04
C GLY A 90 8.89 7.14 6.71
N CYS A 91 10.08 7.07 7.28
CA CYS A 91 11.00 5.96 7.09
C CYS A 91 11.77 5.70 8.39
N HIS A 92 11.94 4.42 8.72
CA HIS A 92 12.88 3.98 9.75
C HIS A 92 14.02 3.24 9.04
N GLY A 93 15.11 3.97 8.78
CA GLY A 93 16.23 3.47 7.99
C GLY A 93 16.99 2.34 8.69
N THR A 94 16.87 1.12 8.18
CA THR A 94 17.67 -0.04 8.59
C THR A 94 17.66 -1.10 7.48
N ASP A 95 18.79 -1.75 7.29
CA ASP A 95 18.96 -2.89 6.39
C ASP A 95 18.91 -4.25 7.13
N GLN A 96 18.79 -4.22 8.45
CA GLN A 96 18.87 -5.41 9.30
C GLN A 96 17.57 -6.20 9.44
N MET A 97 16.43 -5.56 9.17
CA MET A 97 15.11 -6.20 9.37
C MET A 97 14.52 -6.77 8.09
N LEU A 98 14.56 -6.00 7.01
CA LEU A 98 13.98 -6.36 5.72
C LEU A 98 14.79 -5.68 4.61
N ARG A 99 15.29 -6.48 3.66
CA ARG A 99 16.01 -5.97 2.51
C ARG A 99 15.95 -6.92 1.33
N VAL A 100 16.10 -6.37 0.14
CA VAL A 100 16.50 -7.10 -1.06
C VAL A 100 17.85 -6.52 -1.48
N PRO A 101 18.93 -7.30 -1.49
CA PRO A 101 20.23 -6.83 -1.96
C PRO A 101 20.12 -6.32 -3.40
N GLY A 102 20.89 -5.28 -3.72
CA GLY A 102 21.00 -4.80 -5.09
C GLY A 102 21.62 -5.84 -6.04
N VAL A 103 21.69 -5.48 -7.32
CA VAL A 103 22.32 -6.34 -8.33
C VAL A 103 23.83 -6.35 -8.09
N GLU A 104 24.32 -7.44 -7.52
CA GLU A 104 25.74 -7.70 -7.33
C GLU A 104 26.12 -8.99 -8.05
N LYS A 105 27.26 -9.00 -8.76
CA LYS A 105 27.68 -10.15 -9.56
C LYS A 105 27.87 -11.39 -8.66
N GLY A 106 27.10 -12.44 -8.93
CA GLY A 106 27.19 -13.71 -8.21
C GLY A 106 26.39 -13.76 -6.90
N VAL A 107 25.70 -12.68 -6.49
CA VAL A 107 24.84 -12.65 -5.31
C VAL A 107 23.37 -12.65 -5.74
N PRO A 108 22.56 -13.64 -5.32
CA PRO A 108 21.14 -13.64 -5.59
C PRO A 108 20.45 -12.45 -4.89
N SER A 109 19.68 -11.66 -5.65
CA SER A 109 18.82 -10.60 -5.10
C SER A 109 17.55 -11.18 -4.50
N LEU A 110 17.67 -11.86 -3.35
CA LEU A 110 16.54 -12.50 -2.67
C LEU A 110 16.12 -11.70 -1.42
N ILE A 111 14.84 -11.78 -1.10
CA ILE A 111 14.28 -11.16 0.10
C ILE A 111 14.93 -11.79 1.35
N TYR A 112 15.48 -10.93 2.19
CA TYR A 112 15.88 -11.26 3.55
C TYR A 112 14.95 -10.56 4.53
N MET A 113 14.43 -11.29 5.54
CA MET A 113 13.53 -10.74 6.54
C MET A 113 13.73 -11.36 7.92
N GLU A 114 13.91 -10.49 8.91
CA GLU A 114 13.84 -10.81 10.34
C GLU A 114 12.38 -10.64 10.81
N GLY A 115 11.53 -11.64 10.59
CA GLY A 115 10.09 -11.54 10.77
C GLY A 115 9.66 -11.01 12.13
N THR A 116 10.33 -11.39 13.22
CA THR A 116 10.04 -10.90 14.58
C THR A 116 10.28 -9.41 14.73
N LYS A 117 11.39 -8.90 14.16
CA LYS A 117 11.72 -7.47 14.19
C LYS A 117 10.75 -6.66 13.35
N VAL A 118 10.42 -7.14 12.15
CA VAL A 118 9.42 -6.52 11.27
C VAL A 118 8.06 -6.47 11.95
N PHE A 119 7.63 -7.55 12.58
CA PHE A 119 6.36 -7.59 13.33
C PHE A 119 6.36 -6.57 14.47
N LYS A 120 7.41 -6.53 15.29
CA LYS A 120 7.52 -5.55 16.38
C LYS A 120 7.45 -4.11 15.87
N PHE A 121 8.20 -3.80 14.82
CA PHE A 121 8.12 -2.48 14.16
C PHE A 121 6.69 -2.16 13.69
N ALA A 122 6.04 -3.09 13.00
CA ALA A 122 4.71 -2.86 12.43
C ALA A 122 3.63 -2.59 13.50
N VAL A 123 3.66 -3.31 14.62
CA VAL A 123 2.68 -3.10 15.70
C VAL A 123 2.88 -1.78 16.46
N GLU A 124 4.00 -1.13 16.29
CA GLU A 124 4.28 0.22 16.80
C GLU A 124 3.96 1.29 15.73
N ALA A 125 4.39 1.06 14.47
CA ALA A 125 4.26 2.02 13.38
C ALA A 125 2.82 2.22 12.91
N VAL A 126 2.02 1.15 12.78
CA VAL A 126 0.62 1.25 12.32
C VAL A 126 -0.22 2.12 13.25
N PRO A 127 -0.21 1.92 14.58
CA PRO A 127 -0.92 2.82 15.49
C PRO A 127 -0.40 4.26 15.43
N TYR A 128 0.93 4.45 15.38
CA TYR A 128 1.49 5.78 15.26
C TYR A 128 0.95 6.52 14.02
N CYS A 129 0.91 5.88 12.86
CA CYS A 129 0.39 6.48 11.64
C CYS A 129 -1.11 6.80 11.74
N ILE A 130 -1.91 5.89 12.32
CA ILE A 130 -3.34 6.13 12.56
C ILE A 130 -3.54 7.37 13.45
N ASP A 131 -2.85 7.42 14.60
CA ASP A 131 -2.96 8.55 15.54
C ASP A 131 -2.56 9.87 14.86
N GLN A 132 -1.48 9.88 14.08
CA GLN A 132 -0.99 11.08 13.42
C GLN A 132 -1.95 11.58 12.32
N VAL A 133 -2.50 10.68 11.49
CA VAL A 133 -3.40 11.09 10.42
C VAL A 133 -4.75 11.55 10.96
N LEU A 134 -5.27 10.91 12.00
CA LEU A 134 -6.49 11.34 12.67
C LEU A 134 -6.30 12.72 13.33
N ALA A 135 -5.19 12.92 14.05
CA ALA A 135 -4.87 14.22 14.65
C ALA A 135 -4.71 15.32 13.59
N LYS A 136 -3.99 15.03 12.49
CA LYS A 136 -3.79 15.98 11.37
C LYS A 136 -5.11 16.40 10.73
N THR A 137 -6.08 15.49 10.67
CA THR A 137 -7.39 15.74 10.02
C THR A 137 -8.46 16.25 10.98
N GLY A 138 -8.21 16.25 12.29
CA GLY A 138 -9.21 16.51 13.31
C GLY A 138 -10.36 15.49 13.33
N LYS A 139 -10.07 14.25 12.87
CA LYS A 139 -11.03 13.16 12.80
C LYS A 139 -10.81 12.13 13.90
N THR A 140 -11.81 11.32 14.13
CA THR A 140 -11.79 10.19 15.04
C THR A 140 -11.93 8.87 14.26
N VAL A 141 -11.75 7.74 14.92
CA VAL A 141 -11.99 6.41 14.35
C VAL A 141 -13.43 6.25 13.85
N ASP A 142 -14.39 6.85 14.57
CA ASP A 142 -15.81 6.78 14.21
C ASP A 142 -16.14 7.51 12.92
N ASP A 143 -15.37 8.56 12.58
CA ASP A 143 -15.49 9.31 11.34
C ASP A 143 -15.02 8.54 10.09
N VAL A 144 -14.33 7.41 10.26
CA VAL A 144 -13.81 6.57 9.18
C VAL A 144 -14.84 5.52 8.83
N ASP A 145 -15.22 5.46 7.55
CA ASP A 145 -16.17 4.47 7.06
C ASP A 145 -15.52 3.10 6.88
N PHE A 146 -14.25 3.08 6.39
CA PHE A 146 -13.53 1.85 6.16
C PHE A 146 -12.01 1.99 6.34
N PHE A 147 -11.37 0.93 6.87
CA PHE A 147 -9.93 0.83 7.07
C PHE A 147 -9.34 -0.20 6.11
N VAL A 148 -8.42 0.24 5.24
CA VAL A 148 -7.71 -0.60 4.29
C VAL A 148 -6.27 -0.76 4.75
N PHE A 149 -5.97 -1.86 5.40
CA PHE A 149 -4.64 -2.17 5.88
C PHE A 149 -3.80 -2.88 4.81
N HIS A 150 -2.48 -2.59 4.77
CA HIS A 150 -1.54 -3.41 4.06
C HIS A 150 -1.62 -4.87 4.55
N GLN A 151 -1.69 -5.82 3.63
CA GLN A 151 -1.89 -7.24 3.90
C GLN A 151 -0.56 -7.97 4.16
N ALA A 152 0.22 -7.50 5.15
CA ALA A 152 1.50 -8.12 5.50
C ALA A 152 1.33 -9.34 6.40
N ASN A 153 0.43 -9.24 7.38
CA ASN A 153 0.17 -10.28 8.38
C ASN A 153 -1.19 -10.03 9.04
N ALA A 154 -2.07 -11.01 9.04
CA ALA A 154 -3.40 -10.90 9.64
C ALA A 154 -3.35 -10.46 11.11
N ARG A 155 -2.33 -10.91 11.88
CA ARG A 155 -2.17 -10.56 13.30
C ARG A 155 -1.88 -9.06 13.51
N ILE A 156 -1.18 -8.40 12.60
CA ILE A 156 -0.94 -6.96 12.66
C ILE A 156 -2.26 -6.21 12.48
N ILE A 157 -3.07 -6.62 11.51
CA ILE A 157 -4.39 -6.03 11.24
C ILE A 157 -5.30 -6.22 12.46
N ASP A 158 -5.34 -7.43 13.01
CA ASP A 158 -6.19 -7.74 14.19
C ASP A 158 -5.77 -6.93 15.42
N LEU A 159 -4.46 -6.72 15.63
CA LEU A 159 -3.98 -5.89 16.73
C LEU A 159 -4.35 -4.42 16.57
N ALA A 160 -4.23 -3.89 15.34
CA ALA A 160 -4.65 -2.52 15.05
C ALA A 160 -6.17 -2.37 15.25
N ALA A 161 -6.97 -3.27 14.68
CA ALA A 161 -8.42 -3.25 14.83
C ALA A 161 -8.85 -3.34 16.30
N LYS A 162 -8.22 -4.21 17.08
CA LYS A 162 -8.48 -4.35 18.53
C LYS A 162 -8.12 -3.07 19.29
N LYS A 163 -6.95 -2.47 18.99
CA LYS A 163 -6.48 -1.25 19.69
C LYS A 163 -7.44 -0.08 19.51
N TYR A 164 -7.97 0.08 18.31
CA TYR A 164 -8.86 1.19 17.96
C TYR A 164 -10.36 0.83 18.03
N HIS A 165 -10.69 -0.37 18.51
CA HIS A 165 -12.06 -0.86 18.58
C HIS A 165 -12.79 -0.81 17.22
N ILE A 166 -12.04 -1.04 16.12
CA ILE A 166 -12.59 -1.04 14.76
C ILE A 166 -13.47 -2.27 14.59
N PRO A 167 -14.76 -2.11 14.28
CA PRO A 167 -15.66 -3.24 14.12
C PRO A 167 -15.31 -4.07 12.87
N PRO A 168 -15.54 -5.39 12.85
CA PRO A 168 -15.13 -6.28 11.77
C PRO A 168 -15.66 -5.89 10.38
N GLU A 169 -16.81 -5.23 10.32
CA GLU A 169 -17.42 -4.74 9.09
C GLU A 169 -16.73 -3.49 8.50
N LYS A 170 -15.84 -2.82 9.24
CA LYS A 170 -15.10 -1.65 8.80
C LYS A 170 -13.67 -1.95 8.31
N TYR A 171 -13.26 -3.21 8.23
CA TYR A 171 -11.98 -3.58 7.63
C TYR A 171 -12.05 -4.94 6.95
N TYR A 172 -11.12 -5.21 6.03
CA TYR A 172 -11.12 -6.43 5.22
C TYR A 172 -9.74 -7.08 5.22
N LYS A 173 -9.73 -8.41 5.17
CA LYS A 173 -8.53 -9.22 5.04
C LYS A 173 -8.66 -10.16 3.85
N ASN A 174 -7.73 -10.07 2.90
CA ASN A 174 -7.61 -10.99 1.78
C ASN A 174 -6.22 -11.65 1.69
N ILE A 175 -5.41 -11.48 2.75
CA ILE A 175 -4.07 -12.08 2.83
C ILE A 175 -4.10 -13.61 2.69
N GLN A 176 -5.14 -14.28 3.15
CA GLN A 176 -5.29 -15.74 3.00
C GLN A 176 -5.46 -16.16 1.55
N LYS A 177 -5.87 -15.25 0.66
CA LYS A 177 -6.07 -15.48 -0.77
C LYS A 177 -4.80 -15.16 -1.58
N TYR A 178 -4.12 -14.07 -1.25
CA TYR A 178 -3.04 -13.51 -2.06
C TYR A 178 -1.67 -13.53 -1.39
N GLY A 179 -1.61 -13.74 -0.08
CA GLY A 179 -0.39 -13.51 0.69
C GLY A 179 -0.06 -12.01 0.81
N ASN A 180 1.20 -11.72 1.15
CA ASN A 180 1.72 -10.36 1.14
C ASN A 180 2.19 -10.01 -0.28
N THR A 181 1.39 -9.23 -0.98
CA THR A 181 1.69 -8.71 -2.33
C THR A 181 2.31 -7.30 -2.31
N SER A 182 3.02 -6.95 -1.22
CA SER A 182 3.72 -5.66 -1.10
C SER A 182 2.85 -4.45 -1.49
N ALA A 183 3.28 -3.61 -2.42
CA ALA A 183 2.54 -2.42 -2.85
C ALA A 183 1.21 -2.75 -3.55
N ALA A 184 1.02 -3.95 -4.10
CA ALA A 184 -0.24 -4.34 -4.73
C ALA A 184 -1.34 -4.66 -3.71
N SER A 185 -1.01 -4.91 -2.44
CA SER A 185 -1.98 -5.39 -1.45
C SER A 185 -3.14 -4.40 -1.19
N ILE A 186 -2.84 -3.12 -1.11
CA ILE A 186 -3.85 -2.07 -0.87
C ILE A 186 -4.79 -1.91 -2.06
N PRO A 187 -4.33 -1.71 -3.31
CA PRO A 187 -5.24 -1.58 -4.44
C PRO A 187 -6.05 -2.86 -4.72
N LEU A 188 -5.53 -4.05 -4.39
CA LEU A 188 -6.31 -5.29 -4.45
C LEU A 188 -7.46 -5.29 -3.43
N VAL A 189 -7.22 -4.85 -2.19
CA VAL A 189 -8.30 -4.70 -1.20
C VAL A 189 -9.33 -3.68 -1.65
N ILE A 190 -8.90 -2.52 -2.16
CA ILE A 190 -9.80 -1.46 -2.64
C ILE A 190 -10.69 -1.99 -3.79
N SER A 191 -10.10 -2.73 -4.73
CA SER A 191 -10.85 -3.32 -5.86
C SER A 191 -11.93 -4.29 -5.37
N GLU A 192 -11.58 -5.23 -4.49
CA GLU A 192 -12.57 -6.19 -3.94
C GLU A 192 -13.67 -5.49 -3.14
N LEU A 193 -13.32 -4.47 -2.34
CA LEU A 193 -14.32 -3.69 -1.60
C LEU A 193 -15.26 -2.90 -2.51
N HIS A 194 -14.74 -2.37 -3.61
CA HIS A 194 -15.55 -1.69 -4.63
C HIS A 194 -16.48 -2.66 -5.33
N GLU A 195 -15.98 -3.83 -5.74
CA GLU A 195 -16.79 -4.89 -6.36
C GLU A 195 -17.90 -5.40 -5.44
N MET A 196 -17.65 -5.48 -4.14
CA MET A 196 -18.64 -5.84 -3.11
C MET A 196 -19.64 -4.71 -2.80
N GLY A 197 -19.44 -3.50 -3.34
CA GLY A 197 -20.24 -2.32 -3.02
C GLY A 197 -20.06 -1.79 -1.59
N THR A 198 -18.98 -2.19 -0.89
CA THR A 198 -18.70 -1.78 0.48
C THR A 198 -18.12 -0.37 0.54
N VAL A 199 -17.32 0.03 -0.46
CA VAL A 199 -16.79 1.39 -0.59
C VAL A 199 -17.23 1.98 -1.93
N GLY A 200 -17.53 3.27 -1.92
CA GLY A 200 -18.02 3.97 -3.11
C GLY A 200 -17.95 5.49 -2.95
N PRO A 201 -18.58 6.25 -3.83
CA PRO A 201 -18.58 7.72 -3.76
C PRO A 201 -19.04 8.21 -2.40
N GLY A 202 -18.23 9.09 -1.79
CA GLY A 202 -18.48 9.67 -0.47
C GLY A 202 -17.89 8.88 0.70
N SER A 203 -17.41 7.65 0.50
CA SER A 203 -16.75 6.89 1.56
C SER A 203 -15.45 7.55 2.01
N ARG A 204 -15.29 7.69 3.31
CA ARG A 204 -14.04 8.11 3.94
C ARG A 204 -13.23 6.87 4.31
N VAL A 205 -12.12 6.66 3.61
CA VAL A 205 -11.25 5.51 3.77
C VAL A 205 -9.93 5.92 4.40
N LEU A 206 -9.52 5.22 5.45
CA LEU A 206 -8.16 5.31 6.00
C LEU A 206 -7.36 4.12 5.46
N ILE A 207 -6.24 4.45 4.81
CA ILE A 207 -5.37 3.46 4.17
C ILE A 207 -4.06 3.35 4.96
#